data_688c765d0a72c2beff3b56db51ea5faf
#
_entry.id   688c765d0a72c2beff3b56db51ea5faf
#
_cell.length_a   1.000
_cell.length_b   1.000
_cell.length_c   1.000
_cell.angle_alpha   90.00
_cell.angle_beta   90.00
_cell.angle_gamma   90.00
#
_symmetry.space_group_name_H-M   'P 1'
#
loop_
_entity.id
_entity.type
_entity.pdbx_description
1 polymer ?
#
loop_
_entity_poly.entity_id
_entity_poly.type
_entity_poly.pdbx_seq_one_letter_code
_entity_poly.pdbx_strand_id
1 'polypeptide(L)'
;IGIDFPPILKRAYHRRALDRGYPPDWLREGVAEADYVFLATPIRAIIRLIEEVPSVLKVGAILSDLGSTKAGICRAAKRSVPEDIYFIGGHPLSGSEARGIEHADPFLFQNALYILTPLDGVDEKARELARFLKRLGALILYLDPETHDRIVAYTSHLPQLLAVGLTNLVGREGYLNLAAGGFRDLTRVASSPYEIWEEILETNTAQVQGALDELIEELLALRVRLGGRGLGEDFAQAARRRTEIPQSSKGFLRAFPQITVLVPDRPGALAEITAAIAKGGINIKDIELLKVREWVGGTFQLHFETREEAERAAEVLSGIGYESRVVG
;
A
#
# COMPACT_ATOMS: atom_id res chain seq x y z
N ILE A 1 -0.26 -14.84 -19.08
CA ILE A 1 0.94 -14.57 -19.94
C ILE A 1 1.83 -13.61 -19.19
N GLY A 2 3.16 -13.82 -19.19
CA GLY A 2 4.16 -12.89 -18.67
C GLY A 2 5.12 -12.48 -19.76
N ILE A 3 5.54 -11.21 -19.75
CA ILE A 3 6.55 -10.68 -20.67
C ILE A 3 7.67 -10.09 -19.81
N ASP A 4 8.85 -10.68 -19.87
CA ASP A 4 10.01 -10.26 -19.09
C ASP A 4 11.29 -10.88 -19.68
N PHE A 5 12.44 -10.52 -19.12
CA PHE A 5 13.73 -11.10 -19.52
C PHE A 5 13.78 -12.62 -19.25
N PRO A 6 14.46 -13.40 -20.10
CA PRO A 6 14.47 -14.87 -19.99
C PRO A 6 14.82 -15.42 -18.61
N PRO A 7 15.78 -14.84 -17.84
CA PRO A 7 16.08 -15.33 -16.49
C PRO A 7 14.91 -15.16 -15.51
N ILE A 8 14.11 -14.08 -15.66
CA ILE A 8 12.93 -13.82 -14.83
C ILE A 8 11.81 -14.79 -15.21
N LEU A 9 11.56 -14.98 -16.50
CA LEU A 9 10.56 -15.93 -16.99
C LEU A 9 10.83 -17.34 -16.48
N LYS A 10 12.09 -17.78 -16.51
CA LYS A 10 12.47 -19.10 -15.98
C LYS A 10 12.09 -19.26 -14.51
N ARG A 11 12.35 -18.24 -13.68
CA ARG A 11 11.97 -18.23 -12.25
C ARG A 11 10.46 -18.18 -12.05
N ALA A 12 9.76 -17.39 -12.87
CA ALA A 12 8.29 -17.30 -12.84
C ALA A 12 7.61 -18.64 -13.17
N TYR A 13 8.14 -19.39 -14.14
CA TYR A 13 7.67 -20.75 -14.43
C TYR A 13 7.90 -21.70 -13.26
N HIS A 14 9.05 -21.68 -12.62
CA HIS A 14 9.31 -22.52 -11.44
C HIS A 14 8.34 -22.23 -10.29
N ARG A 15 7.88 -20.98 -10.17
CA ARG A 15 6.90 -20.57 -9.18
C ARG A 15 5.44 -20.78 -9.63
N ARG A 16 5.22 -21.27 -10.84
CA ARG A 16 3.89 -21.40 -11.45
C ARG A 16 3.14 -20.07 -11.49
N ALA A 17 3.85 -18.97 -11.67
CA ALA A 17 3.29 -17.62 -11.69
C ALA A 17 2.72 -17.23 -13.07
N LEU A 18 3.02 -18.01 -14.10
CA LEU A 18 2.53 -17.79 -15.46
C LEU A 18 2.39 -19.10 -16.25
N ASP A 19 1.47 -19.12 -17.21
CA ASP A 19 1.23 -20.26 -18.11
C ASP A 19 2.08 -20.16 -19.38
N ARG A 20 2.34 -18.95 -19.87
CA ARG A 20 3.16 -18.66 -21.05
C ARG A 20 4.04 -17.45 -20.77
N GLY A 21 5.27 -17.46 -21.24
CA GLY A 21 6.23 -16.37 -21.13
C GLY A 21 6.83 -16.01 -22.47
N TYR A 22 7.00 -14.71 -22.72
CA TYR A 22 7.61 -14.17 -23.90
C TYR A 22 8.75 -13.21 -23.51
N PRO A 23 9.92 -13.28 -24.17
CA PRO A 23 10.95 -12.25 -24.00
C PRO A 23 10.44 -10.91 -24.58
N PRO A 24 11.05 -9.76 -24.18
CA PRO A 24 10.62 -8.44 -24.63
C PRO A 24 10.53 -8.27 -26.15
N ASP A 25 11.42 -8.93 -26.90
CA ASP A 25 11.41 -8.89 -28.39
C ASP A 25 10.15 -9.51 -29.02
N TRP A 26 9.42 -10.30 -28.24
CA TRP A 26 8.16 -10.95 -28.63
C TRP A 26 6.94 -10.34 -27.91
N LEU A 27 7.07 -9.05 -27.56
CA LEU A 27 6.00 -8.30 -26.87
C LEU A 27 4.69 -8.33 -27.67
N ARG A 28 4.77 -8.11 -28.99
CA ARG A 28 3.61 -8.06 -29.88
C ARG A 28 2.81 -9.35 -29.86
N GLU A 29 3.50 -10.48 -30.02
CA GLU A 29 2.89 -11.81 -29.99
C GLU A 29 2.30 -12.14 -28.63
N GLY A 30 2.97 -11.69 -27.56
CA GLY A 30 2.54 -11.93 -26.18
C GLY A 30 1.26 -11.22 -25.78
N VAL A 31 0.97 -10.05 -26.37
CA VAL A 31 -0.20 -9.21 -25.99
C VAL A 31 -1.36 -9.25 -26.99
N ALA A 32 -1.15 -9.75 -28.24
CA ALA A 32 -2.11 -9.60 -29.34
C ALA A 32 -3.53 -10.13 -29.01
N GLU A 33 -3.63 -11.23 -28.26
CA GLU A 33 -4.90 -11.86 -27.91
C GLU A 33 -5.36 -11.54 -26.46
N ALA A 34 -4.67 -10.62 -25.77
CA ALA A 34 -4.97 -10.32 -24.38
C ALA A 34 -6.23 -9.48 -24.22
N ASP A 35 -7.10 -9.84 -23.27
CA ASP A 35 -8.25 -9.00 -22.87
C ASP A 35 -7.80 -7.87 -21.94
N TYR A 36 -6.82 -8.17 -21.09
CA TYR A 36 -6.23 -7.25 -20.10
C TYR A 36 -4.71 -7.26 -20.22
N VAL A 37 -4.12 -6.09 -20.32
CA VAL A 37 -2.65 -5.91 -20.29
C VAL A 37 -2.30 -4.96 -19.15
N PHE A 38 -1.42 -5.43 -18.25
CA PHE A 38 -0.93 -4.64 -17.12
C PHE A 38 0.55 -4.31 -17.33
N LEU A 39 0.87 -3.02 -17.39
CA LEU A 39 2.24 -2.52 -17.47
C LEU A 39 2.80 -2.40 -16.05
N ALA A 40 3.62 -3.37 -15.64
CA ALA A 40 4.22 -3.47 -14.30
C ALA A 40 5.73 -3.20 -14.33
N THR A 41 6.19 -2.34 -15.20
CA THR A 41 7.58 -1.91 -15.38
C THR A 41 7.82 -0.55 -14.69
N PRO A 42 9.07 -0.03 -14.60
CA PRO A 42 9.32 1.34 -14.17
C PRO A 42 8.55 2.38 -14.99
N ILE A 43 8.27 3.55 -14.39
CA ILE A 43 7.35 4.57 -14.94
C ILE A 43 7.76 5.03 -16.34
N ARG A 44 9.05 5.28 -16.55
CA ARG A 44 9.57 5.67 -17.89
C ARG A 44 9.33 4.57 -18.94
N ALA A 45 9.47 3.30 -18.53
CA ALA A 45 9.18 2.18 -19.41
C ALA A 45 7.67 2.02 -19.66
N ILE A 46 6.80 2.25 -18.65
CA ILE A 46 5.34 2.30 -18.83
C ILE A 46 4.98 3.34 -19.91
N ILE A 47 5.52 4.55 -19.81
CA ILE A 47 5.23 5.64 -20.78
C ILE A 47 5.63 5.22 -22.20
N ARG A 48 6.79 4.59 -22.41
CA ARG A 48 7.19 4.07 -23.73
C ARG A 48 6.29 2.95 -24.22
N LEU A 49 5.94 2.00 -23.35
CA LEU A 49 5.07 0.87 -23.72
C LEU A 49 3.65 1.32 -24.08
N ILE A 50 3.17 2.39 -23.49
CA ILE A 50 1.89 3.03 -23.87
C ILE A 50 1.89 3.54 -25.32
N GLU A 51 3.05 3.92 -25.87
CA GLU A 51 3.18 4.34 -27.26
C GLU A 51 3.27 3.14 -28.22
N GLU A 52 3.74 2.00 -27.77
CA GLU A 52 4.02 0.82 -28.61
C GLU A 52 2.89 -0.24 -28.54
N VAL A 53 2.47 -0.61 -27.35
CA VAL A 53 1.58 -1.75 -27.09
C VAL A 53 0.17 -1.61 -27.69
N PRO A 54 -0.49 -0.43 -27.65
CA PRO A 54 -1.86 -0.31 -28.15
C PRO A 54 -2.03 -0.72 -29.61
N SER A 55 -1.02 -0.48 -30.45
CA SER A 55 -1.08 -0.78 -31.88
C SER A 55 -1.20 -2.27 -32.24
N VAL A 56 -1.00 -3.15 -31.26
CA VAL A 56 -1.00 -4.62 -31.45
C VAL A 56 -2.03 -5.32 -30.56
N LEU A 57 -2.78 -4.57 -29.76
CA LEU A 57 -3.86 -5.13 -28.96
C LEU A 57 -5.10 -5.38 -29.82
N LYS A 58 -5.90 -6.35 -29.43
CA LYS A 58 -7.21 -6.57 -30.03
C LYS A 58 -8.19 -5.47 -29.62
N VAL A 59 -9.11 -5.16 -30.51
CA VAL A 59 -10.20 -4.20 -30.28
C VAL A 59 -10.95 -4.54 -28.98
N GLY A 60 -11.17 -3.55 -28.15
CA GLY A 60 -11.88 -3.68 -26.87
C GLY A 60 -11.03 -4.15 -25.71
N ALA A 61 -9.71 -4.37 -25.91
CA ALA A 61 -8.80 -4.71 -24.84
C ALA A 61 -8.66 -3.56 -23.81
N ILE A 62 -8.40 -3.93 -22.57
CA ILE A 62 -8.10 -2.99 -21.48
C ILE A 62 -6.59 -2.98 -21.24
N LEU A 63 -5.98 -1.82 -21.40
CA LEU A 63 -4.59 -1.53 -21.04
C LEU A 63 -4.57 -0.77 -19.70
N SER A 64 -3.85 -1.25 -18.72
CA SER A 64 -3.67 -0.61 -17.43
C SER A 64 -2.20 -0.62 -17.02
N ASP A 65 -1.84 0.23 -16.07
CA ASP A 65 -0.50 0.25 -15.49
C ASP A 65 -0.53 0.07 -13.97
N LEU A 66 0.65 -0.12 -13.36
CA LEU A 66 0.83 -0.21 -11.92
C LEU A 66 1.79 0.87 -11.37
N GLY A 67 2.00 1.94 -12.12
CA GLY A 67 2.94 3.00 -11.73
C GLY A 67 2.51 3.75 -10.48
N SER A 68 3.48 4.31 -9.76
CA SER A 68 3.24 5.05 -8.51
C SER A 68 2.77 6.48 -8.73
N THR A 69 2.88 7.03 -9.96
CA THR A 69 2.34 8.33 -10.37
C THR A 69 1.44 8.19 -11.58
N LYS A 70 0.44 9.07 -11.73
CA LYS A 70 -0.60 8.89 -12.76
C LYS A 70 -0.66 9.99 -13.81
N ALA A 71 -0.45 11.26 -13.46
CA ALA A 71 -0.66 12.36 -14.38
C ALA A 71 0.19 12.25 -15.66
N GLY A 72 1.47 11.90 -15.54
CA GLY A 72 2.38 11.68 -16.68
C GLY A 72 1.95 10.52 -17.57
N ILE A 73 1.63 9.38 -16.95
CA ILE A 73 1.19 8.15 -17.61
C ILE A 73 -0.13 8.37 -18.34
N CYS A 74 -1.14 8.95 -17.68
CA CYS A 74 -2.44 9.22 -18.29
C CYS A 74 -2.34 10.24 -19.45
N ARG A 75 -1.48 11.26 -19.34
CA ARG A 75 -1.21 12.16 -20.46
C ARG A 75 -0.58 11.45 -21.67
N ALA A 76 0.34 10.52 -21.44
CA ALA A 76 0.89 9.71 -22.52
C ALA A 76 -0.19 8.84 -23.16
N ALA A 77 -1.01 8.17 -22.35
CA ALA A 77 -2.11 7.34 -22.84
C ALA A 77 -3.12 8.13 -23.67
N LYS A 78 -3.51 9.32 -23.22
CA LYS A 78 -4.45 10.18 -23.96
C LYS A 78 -3.95 10.61 -25.34
N ARG A 79 -2.63 10.61 -25.56
CA ARG A 79 -2.04 10.96 -26.87
C ARG A 79 -1.86 9.75 -27.80
N SER A 80 -1.68 8.56 -27.23
CA SER A 80 -1.14 7.42 -27.99
C SER A 80 -2.07 6.22 -28.06
N VAL A 81 -3.06 6.11 -27.18
CA VAL A 81 -3.98 4.97 -27.17
C VAL A 81 -5.14 5.24 -28.15
N PRO A 82 -5.40 4.34 -29.13
CA PRO A 82 -6.51 4.45 -30.06
C PRO A 82 -7.88 4.33 -29.35
N GLU A 83 -8.94 4.84 -29.98
CA GLU A 83 -10.30 4.85 -29.43
C GLU A 83 -10.90 3.46 -29.19
N ASP A 84 -10.42 2.45 -29.89
CA ASP A 84 -10.87 1.05 -29.76
C ASP A 84 -10.13 0.27 -28.67
N ILE A 85 -9.18 0.88 -27.97
CA ILE A 85 -8.46 0.36 -26.83
C ILE A 85 -8.76 1.22 -25.59
N TYR A 86 -9.05 0.59 -24.46
CA TYR A 86 -9.42 1.29 -23.24
C TYR A 86 -8.23 1.39 -22.28
N PHE A 87 -7.69 2.60 -22.11
CA PHE A 87 -6.67 2.82 -21.09
C PHE A 87 -7.30 3.25 -19.76
N ILE A 88 -6.92 2.55 -18.69
CA ILE A 88 -7.35 2.85 -17.31
C ILE A 88 -6.11 2.82 -16.45
N GLY A 89 -5.63 3.98 -16.00
CA GLY A 89 -4.47 4.05 -15.12
C GLY A 89 -4.75 3.33 -13.81
N GLY A 90 -3.75 2.66 -13.27
CA GLY A 90 -3.86 1.89 -12.04
C GLY A 90 -2.70 2.18 -11.09
N HIS A 91 -2.98 2.16 -9.77
CA HIS A 91 -1.96 2.20 -8.74
C HIS A 91 -2.42 1.41 -7.51
N PRO A 92 -1.93 0.18 -7.31
CA PRO A 92 -2.13 -0.53 -6.06
C PRO A 92 -1.32 0.13 -4.95
N LEU A 93 -1.97 0.63 -3.89
CA LEU A 93 -1.30 1.13 -2.69
C LEU A 93 -0.87 -0.06 -1.81
N SER A 94 -0.08 -0.92 -2.40
CA SER A 94 0.43 -2.15 -1.80
C SER A 94 1.79 -2.48 -2.38
N GLY A 95 2.66 -3.05 -1.58
CA GLY A 95 4.01 -3.41 -2.01
C GLY A 95 5.00 -3.37 -0.85
N SER A 96 6.22 -3.75 -1.17
CA SER A 96 7.37 -3.64 -0.30
C SER A 96 8.56 -3.09 -1.10
N GLU A 97 9.62 -2.72 -0.41
CA GLU A 97 10.90 -2.30 -1.03
C GLU A 97 11.61 -3.45 -1.76
N ALA A 98 11.13 -4.68 -1.56
CA ALA A 98 11.68 -5.87 -2.19
C ALA A 98 11.28 -5.98 -3.67
N ARG A 99 12.20 -6.42 -4.51
CA ARG A 99 12.03 -6.52 -5.97
C ARG A 99 12.21 -7.95 -6.47
N GLY A 100 11.59 -8.23 -7.59
CA GLY A 100 11.74 -9.49 -8.32
C GLY A 100 10.69 -10.52 -7.95
N ILE A 101 10.59 -11.53 -8.81
CA ILE A 101 9.60 -12.62 -8.72
C ILE A 101 9.73 -13.43 -7.42
N GLU A 102 10.88 -13.38 -6.76
CA GLU A 102 11.13 -14.05 -5.49
C GLU A 102 10.25 -13.52 -4.36
N HIS A 103 9.86 -12.25 -4.46
CA HIS A 103 9.03 -11.54 -3.48
C HIS A 103 7.55 -11.44 -3.90
N ALA A 104 7.17 -12.12 -5.00
CA ALA A 104 5.78 -12.17 -5.42
C ALA A 104 4.90 -12.85 -4.36
N ASP A 105 3.84 -12.17 -3.98
CA ASP A 105 2.83 -12.64 -3.03
C ASP A 105 1.47 -12.73 -3.74
N PRO A 106 0.84 -13.91 -3.82
CA PRO A 106 -0.47 -14.08 -4.44
C PRO A 106 -1.59 -13.30 -3.71
N PHE A 107 -1.36 -12.90 -2.47
CA PHE A 107 -2.31 -12.14 -1.64
C PHE A 107 -2.02 -10.64 -1.60
N LEU A 108 -1.07 -10.14 -2.40
CA LEU A 108 -0.61 -8.75 -2.38
C LEU A 108 -1.75 -7.73 -2.49
N PHE A 109 -2.78 -8.04 -3.25
CA PHE A 109 -3.93 -7.14 -3.48
C PHE A 109 -5.09 -7.37 -2.51
N GLN A 110 -5.06 -8.41 -1.69
CA GLN A 110 -6.14 -8.65 -0.72
C GLN A 110 -6.25 -7.50 0.28
N ASN A 111 -7.44 -6.91 0.33
CA ASN A 111 -7.75 -5.74 1.15
C ASN A 111 -6.85 -4.51 0.87
N ALA A 112 -6.07 -4.53 -0.20
CA ALA A 112 -5.27 -3.39 -0.62
C ALA A 112 -6.12 -2.37 -1.36
N LEU A 113 -5.92 -1.09 -1.06
CA LEU A 113 -6.51 -0.01 -1.85
C LEU A 113 -5.86 0.01 -3.23
N TYR A 114 -6.68 -0.05 -4.27
CA TYR A 114 -6.26 0.02 -5.67
C TYR A 114 -6.93 1.23 -6.32
N ILE A 115 -6.14 2.24 -6.67
CA ILE A 115 -6.64 3.45 -7.32
C ILE A 115 -6.72 3.22 -8.81
N LEU A 116 -7.86 3.55 -9.40
CA LEU A 116 -8.08 3.58 -10.84
C LEU A 116 -8.29 5.02 -11.31
N THR A 117 -7.61 5.39 -12.40
CA THR A 117 -7.69 6.72 -13.01
C THR A 117 -8.11 6.58 -14.47
N PRO A 118 -9.41 6.38 -14.77
CA PRO A 118 -9.92 6.32 -16.13
C PRO A 118 -9.82 7.70 -16.79
N LEU A 119 -9.45 7.74 -18.09
CA LEU A 119 -9.15 8.99 -18.81
C LEU A 119 -10.35 9.91 -18.96
N ASP A 120 -11.52 9.33 -19.27
CA ASP A 120 -12.74 10.07 -19.62
C ASP A 120 -13.90 9.79 -18.64
N GLY A 121 -13.55 9.47 -17.40
CA GLY A 121 -14.51 9.13 -16.34
C GLY A 121 -14.81 7.65 -16.25
N VAL A 122 -15.66 7.28 -15.28
CA VAL A 122 -15.95 5.88 -14.95
C VAL A 122 -16.98 5.31 -15.91
N ASP A 123 -16.53 4.71 -16.99
CA ASP A 123 -17.32 3.99 -17.98
C ASP A 123 -17.52 2.49 -17.63
N GLU A 124 -18.10 1.72 -18.55
CA GLU A 124 -18.32 0.28 -18.34
C GLU A 124 -17.01 -0.51 -18.33
N LYS A 125 -15.99 -0.10 -19.09
CA LYS A 125 -14.68 -0.75 -19.10
C LYS A 125 -13.90 -0.52 -17.82
N ALA A 126 -14.00 0.68 -17.23
CA ALA A 126 -13.46 0.96 -15.92
C ALA A 126 -14.14 0.09 -14.82
N ARG A 127 -15.47 -0.10 -14.93
CA ARG A 127 -16.22 -1.00 -14.03
C ARG A 127 -15.87 -2.47 -14.26
N GLU A 128 -15.63 -2.88 -15.49
CA GLU A 128 -15.17 -4.23 -15.84
C GLU A 128 -13.82 -4.53 -15.19
N LEU A 129 -12.82 -3.66 -15.34
CA LEU A 129 -11.53 -3.77 -14.68
C LEU A 129 -11.67 -3.80 -13.16
N ALA A 130 -12.51 -2.93 -12.59
CA ALA A 130 -12.77 -2.90 -11.16
C ALA A 130 -13.36 -4.22 -10.64
N ARG A 131 -14.30 -4.84 -11.38
CA ARG A 131 -14.84 -6.16 -11.02
C ARG A 131 -13.76 -7.24 -11.05
N PHE A 132 -12.88 -7.20 -12.04
CA PHE A 132 -11.74 -8.11 -12.13
C PHE A 132 -10.81 -7.95 -10.89
N LEU A 133 -10.39 -6.74 -10.57
CA LEU A 133 -9.49 -6.46 -9.43
C LEU A 133 -10.14 -6.80 -8.08
N LYS A 134 -11.44 -6.54 -7.93
CA LYS A 134 -12.19 -6.95 -6.72
C LYS A 134 -12.18 -8.47 -6.50
N ARG A 135 -12.16 -9.27 -7.56
CA ARG A 135 -12.02 -10.75 -7.43
C ARG A 135 -10.64 -11.15 -6.90
N LEU A 136 -9.63 -10.29 -7.06
CA LEU A 136 -8.32 -10.45 -6.43
C LEU A 136 -8.28 -9.92 -4.99
N GLY A 137 -9.40 -9.39 -4.48
CA GLY A 137 -9.53 -8.86 -3.13
C GLY A 137 -9.22 -7.37 -2.99
N ALA A 138 -8.98 -6.64 -4.09
CA ALA A 138 -8.65 -5.21 -4.04
C ALA A 138 -9.87 -4.33 -3.69
N LEU A 139 -9.62 -3.25 -2.96
CA LEU A 139 -10.58 -2.18 -2.65
C LEU A 139 -10.39 -1.04 -3.65
N ILE A 140 -11.40 -0.82 -4.49
CA ILE A 140 -11.28 0.11 -5.62
C ILE A 140 -11.68 1.52 -5.22
N LEU A 141 -10.81 2.49 -5.53
CA LEU A 141 -11.07 3.91 -5.46
C LEU A 141 -10.84 4.55 -6.85
N TYR A 142 -11.76 5.37 -7.32
CA TYR A 142 -11.58 6.15 -8.55
C TYR A 142 -11.14 7.57 -8.21
N LEU A 143 -10.08 8.02 -8.87
CA LEU A 143 -9.58 9.39 -8.78
C LEU A 143 -9.24 9.90 -10.20
N ASP A 144 -9.21 11.22 -10.37
CA ASP A 144 -8.51 11.80 -11.51
C ASP A 144 -6.98 11.76 -11.30
N PRO A 145 -6.18 11.75 -12.36
CA PRO A 145 -4.72 11.58 -12.25
C PRO A 145 -4.02 12.66 -11.44
N GLU A 146 -4.46 13.90 -11.53
CA GLU A 146 -3.87 15.05 -10.83
C GLU A 146 -4.18 15.00 -9.33
N THR A 147 -5.40 14.68 -8.96
CA THR A 147 -5.80 14.45 -7.55
C THR A 147 -5.03 13.27 -6.97
N HIS A 148 -4.88 12.18 -7.73
CA HIS A 148 -4.04 11.04 -7.31
C HIS A 148 -2.63 11.50 -6.98
N ASP A 149 -1.95 12.18 -7.91
CA ASP A 149 -0.55 12.57 -7.75
C ASP A 149 -0.37 13.58 -6.60
N ARG A 150 -1.35 14.45 -6.38
CA ARG A 150 -1.38 15.32 -5.21
C ARG A 150 -1.50 14.51 -3.90
N ILE A 151 -2.44 13.59 -3.81
CA ILE A 151 -2.63 12.76 -2.60
C ILE A 151 -1.35 11.99 -2.25
N VAL A 152 -0.74 11.30 -3.22
CA VAL A 152 0.48 10.52 -2.95
C VAL A 152 1.70 11.41 -2.65
N ALA A 153 1.72 12.66 -3.11
CA ALA A 153 2.75 13.62 -2.72
C ALA A 153 2.74 13.86 -1.20
N TYR A 154 1.55 14.03 -0.58
CA TYR A 154 1.42 14.23 0.86
C TYR A 154 1.54 12.94 1.67
N THR A 155 0.98 11.84 1.18
CA THR A 155 0.81 10.61 1.98
C THR A 155 1.97 9.63 1.83
N SER A 156 2.81 9.78 0.80
CA SER A 156 3.91 8.87 0.48
C SER A 156 5.23 9.61 0.24
N HIS A 157 5.26 10.55 -0.73
CA HIS A 157 6.53 11.14 -1.16
C HIS A 157 7.11 12.10 -0.12
N LEU A 158 6.29 12.95 0.47
CA LEU A 158 6.70 13.86 1.55
C LEU A 158 7.22 13.11 2.78
N PRO A 159 6.54 12.09 3.33
CA PRO A 159 7.07 11.24 4.40
C PRO A 159 8.44 10.62 4.08
N GLN A 160 8.66 10.16 2.85
CA GLN A 160 9.94 9.61 2.42
C GLN A 160 11.06 10.66 2.49
N LEU A 161 10.83 11.85 1.92
CA LEU A 161 11.81 12.93 1.93
C LEU A 161 12.10 13.42 3.35
N LEU A 162 11.08 13.47 4.20
CA LEU A 162 11.23 13.84 5.61
C LEU A 162 12.10 12.81 6.35
N ALA A 163 11.85 11.52 6.14
CA ALA A 163 12.64 10.45 6.74
C ALA A 163 14.12 10.53 6.31
N VAL A 164 14.38 10.74 5.01
CA VAL A 164 15.74 10.91 4.47
C VAL A 164 16.40 12.15 5.07
N GLY A 165 15.73 13.30 5.08
CA GLY A 165 16.25 14.56 5.61
C GLY A 165 16.59 14.46 7.10
N LEU A 166 15.68 13.87 7.90
CA LEU A 166 15.85 13.66 9.34
C LEU A 166 17.02 12.72 9.64
N THR A 167 17.12 11.60 8.92
CA THR A 167 18.22 10.63 9.08
C THR A 167 19.56 11.28 8.77
N ASN A 168 19.66 12.02 7.67
CA ASN A 168 20.89 12.71 7.27
C ASN A 168 21.29 13.82 8.26
N LEU A 169 20.31 14.55 8.80
CA LEU A 169 20.55 15.59 9.81
C LEU A 169 21.19 14.97 11.06
N VAL A 170 20.54 13.95 11.64
CA VAL A 170 21.02 13.28 12.87
C VAL A 170 22.33 12.54 12.64
N GLY A 171 22.53 12.00 11.42
CA GLY A 171 23.76 11.32 11.02
C GLY A 171 24.98 12.27 10.99
N ARG A 172 24.80 13.48 10.48
CA ARG A 172 25.87 14.50 10.47
C ARG A 172 26.30 14.93 11.88
N GLU A 173 25.36 14.96 12.82
CA GLU A 173 25.65 15.27 14.24
C GLU A 173 26.25 14.07 15.00
N GLY A 174 26.32 12.90 14.42
CA GLY A 174 26.89 11.70 15.05
C GLY A 174 26.00 11.04 16.12
N TYR A 175 24.68 11.31 16.13
CA TYR A 175 23.76 10.87 17.20
C TYR A 175 22.96 9.59 16.86
N LEU A 176 23.24 8.91 15.77
CA LEU A 176 22.46 7.74 15.33
C LEU A 176 22.48 6.57 16.34
N ASN A 177 23.57 6.41 17.09
CA ASN A 177 23.70 5.40 18.13
C ASN A 177 22.78 5.64 19.34
N LEU A 178 22.24 6.85 19.47
CA LEU A 178 21.29 7.24 20.53
C LEU A 178 19.83 7.20 20.06
N ALA A 179 19.59 6.76 18.80
CA ALA A 179 18.26 6.70 18.20
C ALA A 179 17.33 5.75 18.98
N ALA A 180 16.25 6.31 19.52
CA ALA A 180 15.20 5.57 20.23
C ALA A 180 14.02 5.22 19.31
N GLY A 181 12.97 4.57 19.86
CA GLY A 181 11.83 4.05 19.10
C GLY A 181 11.20 5.07 18.16
N GLY A 182 10.82 6.26 18.65
CA GLY A 182 10.18 7.28 17.82
C GLY A 182 11.00 7.70 16.59
N PHE A 183 12.34 7.82 16.74
CA PHE A 183 13.22 8.12 15.61
C PHE A 183 13.25 6.97 14.59
N ARG A 184 13.35 5.71 15.06
CA ARG A 184 13.36 4.52 14.19
C ARG A 184 12.07 4.39 13.42
N ASP A 185 10.92 4.64 14.07
CA ASP A 185 9.62 4.56 13.42
C ASP A 185 9.47 5.61 12.31
N LEU A 186 9.83 6.88 12.60
CA LEU A 186 9.77 7.98 11.63
C LEU A 186 10.73 7.82 10.46
N THR A 187 11.89 7.17 10.67
CA THR A 187 12.93 7.06 9.65
C THR A 187 13.01 5.68 8.99
N ARG A 188 12.11 4.75 9.32
CA ARG A 188 12.12 3.38 8.78
C ARG A 188 12.18 3.34 7.26
N VAL A 189 11.43 4.22 6.60
CA VAL A 189 11.35 4.26 5.12
C VAL A 189 12.60 4.88 4.47
N ALA A 190 13.48 5.55 5.21
CA ALA A 190 14.70 6.16 4.68
C ALA A 190 15.69 5.15 4.10
N SER A 191 15.54 3.84 4.41
CA SER A 191 16.36 2.77 3.85
C SER A 191 15.97 2.35 2.43
N SER A 192 14.88 2.89 1.88
CA SER A 192 14.43 2.58 0.51
C SER A 192 15.49 2.99 -0.52
N PRO A 193 15.82 2.13 -1.51
CA PRO A 193 16.77 2.47 -2.55
C PRO A 193 16.31 3.65 -3.41
N TYR A 194 17.21 4.57 -3.76
CA TYR A 194 16.89 5.76 -4.56
C TYR A 194 16.32 5.40 -5.95
N GLU A 195 16.75 4.30 -6.54
CA GLU A 195 16.30 3.80 -7.83
C GLU A 195 14.78 3.54 -7.90
N ILE A 196 14.13 3.35 -6.75
CA ILE A 196 12.66 3.25 -6.68
C ILE A 196 12.04 4.64 -6.75
N TRP A 197 12.69 5.61 -6.12
CA TRP A 197 12.17 6.96 -5.92
C TRP A 197 12.50 7.93 -7.06
N GLU A 198 13.57 7.65 -7.83
CA GLU A 198 14.04 8.55 -8.90
C GLU A 198 12.91 8.94 -9.86
N GLU A 199 12.28 7.95 -10.48
CA GLU A 199 11.21 8.20 -11.46
C GLU A 199 9.91 8.71 -10.80
N ILE A 200 9.63 8.31 -9.57
CA ILE A 200 8.48 8.80 -8.78
C ILE A 200 8.62 10.31 -8.54
N LEU A 201 9.77 10.73 -8.03
CA LEU A 201 10.03 12.13 -7.72
C LEU A 201 10.11 13.00 -8.99
N GLU A 202 10.73 12.48 -10.06
CA GLU A 202 10.80 13.16 -11.35
C GLU A 202 9.42 13.39 -11.96
N THR A 203 8.57 12.37 -11.96
CA THR A 203 7.24 12.46 -12.60
C THR A 203 6.20 13.20 -11.77
N ASN A 204 6.47 13.45 -10.47
CA ASN A 204 5.57 14.18 -9.57
C ASN A 204 6.23 15.39 -8.88
N THR A 205 7.31 15.92 -9.44
CA THR A 205 8.14 16.98 -8.84
C THR A 205 7.33 18.16 -8.33
N ALA A 206 6.42 18.71 -9.15
CA ALA A 206 5.67 19.92 -8.79
C ALA A 206 4.76 19.71 -7.57
N GLN A 207 4.06 18.58 -7.48
CA GLN A 207 3.19 18.26 -6.33
C GLN A 207 4.03 18.01 -5.08
N VAL A 208 5.17 17.36 -5.23
CA VAL A 208 6.10 17.08 -4.10
C VAL A 208 6.71 18.37 -3.58
N GLN A 209 7.13 19.29 -4.46
CA GLN A 209 7.65 20.61 -4.05
C GLN A 209 6.57 21.40 -3.30
N GLY A 210 5.35 21.48 -3.82
CA GLY A 210 4.25 22.15 -3.14
C GLY A 210 3.95 21.59 -1.75
N ALA A 211 3.89 20.25 -1.63
CA ALA A 211 3.68 19.59 -0.34
C ALA A 211 4.85 19.85 0.64
N LEU A 212 6.08 19.90 0.13
CA LEU A 212 7.27 20.21 0.94
C LEU A 212 7.27 21.64 1.42
N ASP A 213 6.89 22.60 0.57
CA ASP A 213 6.79 24.01 0.92
C ASP A 213 5.74 24.22 2.03
N GLU A 214 4.55 23.62 1.91
CA GLU A 214 3.53 23.67 2.96
C GLU A 214 4.02 23.06 4.29
N LEU A 215 4.76 21.93 4.25
CA LEU A 215 5.34 21.35 5.46
C LEU A 215 6.39 22.29 6.08
N ILE A 216 7.23 22.94 5.28
CA ILE A 216 8.22 23.90 5.76
C ILE A 216 7.52 25.06 6.48
N GLU A 217 6.45 25.61 5.93
CA GLU A 217 5.65 26.65 6.57
C GLU A 217 5.07 26.20 7.91
N GLU A 218 4.52 24.97 7.97
CA GLU A 218 4.00 24.41 9.21
C GLU A 218 5.10 24.22 10.27
N LEU A 219 6.28 23.72 9.86
CA LEU A 219 7.44 23.58 10.78
C LEU A 219 7.95 24.93 11.28
N LEU A 220 7.95 25.97 10.45
CA LEU A 220 8.29 27.33 10.86
C LEU A 220 7.27 27.87 11.85
N ALA A 221 5.99 27.63 11.64
CA ALA A 221 4.93 28.02 12.56
C ALA A 221 5.06 27.30 13.91
N LEU A 222 5.32 25.98 13.91
CA LEU A 222 5.61 25.22 15.14
C LEU A 222 6.84 25.77 15.86
N ARG A 223 7.91 26.10 15.14
CA ARG A 223 9.13 26.69 15.72
C ARG A 223 8.85 28.00 16.45
N VAL A 224 8.02 28.88 15.89
CA VAL A 224 7.63 30.15 16.53
C VAL A 224 6.85 29.92 17.83
N ARG A 225 6.03 28.85 17.88
CA ARG A 225 5.24 28.49 19.07
C ARG A 225 6.02 27.72 20.13
N LEU A 226 7.27 27.30 19.87
CA LEU A 226 8.13 26.63 20.87
C LEU A 226 8.36 27.56 22.08
N GLY A 227 8.17 27.02 23.28
CA GLY A 227 8.27 27.76 24.54
C GLY A 227 7.04 28.59 24.93
N GLY A 228 6.02 28.67 24.04
CA GLY A 228 4.73 29.32 24.30
C GLY A 228 3.64 28.33 24.75
N ARG A 229 2.43 28.86 25.04
CA ARG A 229 1.28 28.04 25.50
C ARG A 229 0.46 27.41 24.35
N GLY A 230 0.76 27.69 23.07
CA GLY A 230 -0.06 27.30 21.91
C GLY A 230 0.11 25.88 21.43
N LEU A 231 1.25 25.22 21.67
CA LEU A 231 1.55 23.88 21.18
C LEU A 231 0.61 22.77 21.66
N GLY A 232 0.01 22.94 22.83
CA GLY A 232 -0.91 21.93 23.38
C GLY A 232 -2.11 21.64 22.49
N GLU A 233 -2.61 22.66 21.77
CA GLU A 233 -3.73 22.49 20.84
C GLU A 233 -3.29 21.78 19.55
N ASP A 234 -2.11 22.09 19.03
CA ASP A 234 -1.52 21.41 17.86
C ASP A 234 -1.37 19.91 18.15
N PHE A 235 -0.86 19.56 19.34
CA PHE A 235 -0.73 18.15 19.77
C PHE A 235 -2.09 17.46 19.90
N ALA A 236 -3.06 18.12 20.52
CA ALA A 236 -4.41 17.57 20.68
C ALA A 236 -5.11 17.35 19.34
N GLN A 237 -4.91 18.28 18.38
CA GLN A 237 -5.46 18.16 17.03
C GLN A 237 -4.78 17.02 16.27
N ALA A 238 -3.45 16.93 16.31
CA ALA A 238 -2.70 15.85 15.67
C ALA A 238 -3.11 14.48 16.24
N ALA A 239 -3.29 14.37 17.56
CA ALA A 239 -3.76 13.15 18.21
C ALA A 239 -5.16 12.74 17.71
N ARG A 240 -6.11 13.70 17.59
CA ARG A 240 -7.43 13.42 17.02
C ARG A 240 -7.34 12.91 15.58
N ARG A 241 -6.62 13.64 14.71
CA ARG A 241 -6.44 13.23 13.29
C ARG A 241 -5.73 11.88 13.16
N ARG A 242 -4.80 11.56 14.06
CA ARG A 242 -4.10 10.26 14.05
C ARG A 242 -5.06 9.08 14.26
N THR A 243 -6.14 9.26 15.03
CA THR A 243 -7.16 8.21 15.23
C THR A 243 -8.03 7.98 14.00
N GLU A 244 -8.09 8.93 13.07
CA GLU A 244 -8.82 8.79 11.80
C GLU A 244 -8.05 7.92 10.79
N ILE A 245 -6.74 7.75 10.97
CA ILE A 245 -5.93 6.86 10.11
C ILE A 245 -6.26 5.42 10.46
N PRO A 246 -6.71 4.61 9.49
CA PRO A 246 -6.97 3.18 9.71
C PRO A 246 -5.75 2.50 10.31
N GLN A 247 -5.92 1.80 11.42
CA GLN A 247 -4.81 1.18 12.14
C GLN A 247 -4.29 -0.09 11.46
N SER A 248 -5.10 -0.73 10.63
CA SER A 248 -4.68 -1.92 9.89
C SER A 248 -3.97 -1.52 8.59
N SER A 249 -2.69 -1.82 8.50
CA SER A 249 -1.85 -1.65 7.32
C SER A 249 -2.28 -2.52 6.10
N LYS A 250 -3.32 -3.32 6.25
CA LYS A 250 -3.79 -4.29 5.25
C LYS A 250 -5.08 -3.84 4.53
N GLY A 251 -5.23 -2.53 4.27
CA GLY A 251 -6.24 -2.04 3.33
C GLY A 251 -7.68 -1.97 3.85
N PHE A 252 -7.92 -2.02 5.15
CA PHE A 252 -9.26 -1.70 5.66
C PHE A 252 -9.47 -0.19 5.62
N LEU A 253 -10.56 0.24 4.98
CA LEU A 253 -10.95 1.66 4.90
C LEU A 253 -11.52 2.21 6.21
N ARG A 254 -11.69 1.36 7.24
CA ARG A 254 -12.16 1.73 8.58
C ARG A 254 -11.37 0.98 9.65
N ALA A 255 -11.22 1.59 10.81
CA ALA A 255 -10.72 0.90 11.99
C ALA A 255 -11.76 -0.12 12.48
N PHE A 256 -11.32 -1.33 12.77
CA PHE A 256 -12.13 -2.33 13.44
C PHE A 256 -11.92 -2.26 14.95
N PRO A 257 -12.97 -2.43 15.76
CA PRO A 257 -12.83 -2.65 17.19
C PRO A 257 -11.94 -3.85 17.47
N GLN A 258 -11.08 -3.74 18.47
CA GLN A 258 -10.04 -4.72 18.67
C GLN A 258 -9.86 -5.07 20.16
N ILE A 259 -9.35 -6.28 20.41
CA ILE A 259 -8.87 -6.68 21.72
C ILE A 259 -7.39 -7.02 21.63
N THR A 260 -6.67 -6.72 22.70
CA THR A 260 -5.31 -7.23 22.90
C THR A 260 -5.38 -8.43 23.83
N VAL A 261 -4.73 -9.53 23.45
CA VAL A 261 -4.70 -10.76 24.26
C VAL A 261 -3.27 -11.22 24.45
N LEU A 262 -2.93 -11.60 25.68
CA LEU A 262 -1.64 -12.22 26.01
C LEU A 262 -1.73 -13.72 25.77
N VAL A 263 -0.89 -14.23 24.87
CA VAL A 263 -0.88 -15.63 24.45
C VAL A 263 0.42 -16.30 24.88
N PRO A 264 0.38 -17.37 25.68
CA PRO A 264 1.58 -18.08 26.07
C PRO A 264 2.23 -18.79 24.88
N ASP A 265 3.56 -18.88 24.90
CA ASP A 265 4.34 -19.58 23.88
C ASP A 265 4.27 -21.09 24.08
N ARG A 266 3.18 -21.70 23.62
CA ARG A 266 2.97 -23.14 23.63
C ARG A 266 2.13 -23.62 22.45
N PRO A 267 2.35 -24.86 21.99
CA PRO A 267 1.51 -25.44 20.93
C PRO A 267 0.03 -25.45 21.33
N GLY A 268 -0.84 -25.06 20.38
CA GLY A 268 -2.29 -25.04 20.55
C GLY A 268 -2.88 -23.77 21.17
N ALA A 269 -2.09 -22.85 21.72
CA ALA A 269 -2.62 -21.64 22.36
C ALA A 269 -3.49 -20.79 21.42
N LEU A 270 -3.07 -20.56 20.18
CA LEU A 270 -3.89 -19.85 19.19
C LEU A 270 -5.14 -20.64 18.79
N ALA A 271 -5.04 -21.97 18.68
CA ALA A 271 -6.18 -22.81 18.37
C ALA A 271 -7.26 -22.76 19.48
N GLU A 272 -6.86 -22.73 20.74
CA GLU A 272 -7.78 -22.56 21.88
C GLU A 272 -8.54 -21.24 21.81
N ILE A 273 -7.81 -20.12 21.56
CA ILE A 273 -8.39 -18.76 21.43
C ILE A 273 -9.38 -18.72 20.29
N THR A 274 -8.95 -19.11 19.09
CA THR A 274 -9.81 -19.03 17.90
C THR A 274 -11.01 -19.95 17.96
N ALA A 275 -10.85 -21.16 18.54
CA ALA A 275 -11.96 -22.10 18.74
C ALA A 275 -12.98 -21.58 19.79
N ALA A 276 -12.53 -20.94 20.85
CA ALA A 276 -13.42 -20.37 21.88
C ALA A 276 -14.24 -19.22 21.30
N ILE A 277 -13.61 -18.30 20.56
CA ILE A 277 -14.27 -17.18 19.89
C ILE A 277 -15.29 -17.69 18.86
N ALA A 278 -14.92 -18.69 18.05
CA ALA A 278 -15.81 -19.30 17.07
C ALA A 278 -17.01 -20.00 17.73
N LYS A 279 -16.85 -20.69 18.85
CA LYS A 279 -17.97 -21.27 19.64
C LYS A 279 -18.92 -20.20 20.17
N GLY A 280 -18.40 -19.00 20.47
CA GLY A 280 -19.21 -17.84 20.82
C GLY A 280 -19.99 -17.21 19.63
N GLY A 281 -19.86 -17.75 18.42
CA GLY A 281 -20.48 -17.22 17.20
C GLY A 281 -19.88 -15.89 16.76
N ILE A 282 -18.62 -15.59 17.12
CA ILE A 282 -17.96 -14.32 16.82
C ILE A 282 -16.95 -14.57 15.70
N ASN A 283 -16.96 -13.69 14.69
CA ASN A 283 -16.02 -13.75 13.57
C ASN A 283 -14.83 -12.83 13.80
N ILE A 284 -13.60 -13.38 13.70
CA ILE A 284 -12.37 -12.60 13.75
C ILE A 284 -12.10 -12.04 12.34
N LYS A 285 -11.94 -10.74 12.22
CA LYS A 285 -11.67 -10.05 10.93
C LYS A 285 -10.19 -10.02 10.59
N ASP A 286 -9.32 -9.84 11.59
CA ASP A 286 -7.87 -9.85 11.44
C ASP A 286 -7.19 -10.27 12.73
N ILE A 287 -5.97 -10.80 12.61
CA ILE A 287 -5.11 -11.19 13.73
C ILE A 287 -3.73 -10.61 13.47
N GLU A 288 -3.25 -9.81 14.41
CA GLU A 288 -1.91 -9.21 14.36
C GLU A 288 -1.06 -9.60 15.56
N LEU A 289 0.21 -9.91 15.32
CA LEU A 289 1.18 -10.16 16.37
C LEU A 289 1.94 -8.87 16.70
N LEU A 290 1.70 -8.28 17.86
CA LEU A 290 2.32 -7.02 18.26
C LEU A 290 3.74 -7.19 18.81
N LYS A 291 3.94 -8.17 19.70
CA LYS A 291 5.23 -8.43 20.35
C LYS A 291 5.39 -9.91 20.67
N VAL A 292 6.58 -10.42 20.42
CA VAL A 292 7.01 -11.74 20.87
C VAL A 292 8.06 -11.57 21.95
N ARG A 293 7.92 -12.32 23.06
CA ARG A 293 9.01 -12.56 24.01
C ARG A 293 9.29 -14.05 23.96
N GLU A 294 10.46 -14.43 23.47
CA GLU A 294 10.89 -15.81 23.40
C GLU A 294 10.69 -16.48 24.78
N TRP A 295 10.09 -17.67 24.78
CA TRP A 295 9.81 -18.50 25.98
C TRP A 295 8.79 -17.93 26.97
N VAL A 296 8.22 -16.75 26.76
CA VAL A 296 7.21 -16.13 27.64
C VAL A 296 5.84 -16.05 27.00
N GLY A 297 5.79 -15.70 25.72
CA GLY A 297 4.55 -15.53 24.98
C GLY A 297 4.54 -14.29 24.07
N GLY A 298 3.42 -14.08 23.41
CA GLY A 298 3.20 -12.97 22.51
C GLY A 298 1.95 -12.18 22.86
N THR A 299 1.94 -10.92 22.45
CA THR A 299 0.74 -10.08 22.52
C THR A 299 0.13 -10.04 21.13
N PHE A 300 -1.10 -10.55 20.99
CA PHE A 300 -1.86 -10.53 19.77
C PHE A 300 -2.95 -9.47 19.83
N GLN A 301 -3.24 -8.89 18.67
CA GLN A 301 -4.43 -8.07 18.45
C GLN A 301 -5.41 -8.85 17.58
N LEU A 302 -6.67 -8.92 18.03
CA LEU A 302 -7.76 -9.54 17.31
C LEU A 302 -8.80 -8.47 16.97
N HIS A 303 -9.20 -8.41 15.71
CA HIS A 303 -10.10 -7.38 15.20
C HIS A 303 -11.49 -7.96 14.90
N PHE A 304 -12.54 -7.18 15.18
CA PHE A 304 -13.95 -7.60 15.08
C PHE A 304 -14.79 -6.59 14.30
N GLU A 305 -15.94 -7.01 13.80
CA GLU A 305 -16.84 -6.14 13.01
C GLU A 305 -17.44 -5.02 13.88
N THR A 306 -17.85 -5.33 15.11
CA THR A 306 -18.48 -4.38 16.03
C THR A 306 -17.80 -4.37 17.40
N ARG A 307 -18.04 -3.32 18.17
CA ARG A 307 -17.53 -3.19 19.54
C ARG A 307 -18.14 -4.25 20.47
N GLU A 308 -19.41 -4.57 20.28
CA GLU A 308 -20.10 -5.61 21.03
C GLU A 308 -19.45 -6.99 20.81
N GLU A 309 -19.04 -7.28 19.57
CA GLU A 309 -18.30 -8.51 19.28
C GLU A 309 -16.94 -8.54 19.97
N ALA A 310 -16.20 -7.42 19.99
CA ALA A 310 -14.93 -7.31 20.68
C ALA A 310 -15.08 -7.51 22.21
N GLU A 311 -16.08 -6.89 22.82
CA GLU A 311 -16.40 -7.03 24.24
C GLU A 311 -16.79 -8.48 24.60
N ARG A 312 -17.66 -9.11 23.83
CA ARG A 312 -18.04 -10.52 24.00
C ARG A 312 -16.84 -11.46 23.79
N ALA A 313 -15.97 -11.18 22.84
CA ALA A 313 -14.74 -11.98 22.62
C ALA A 313 -13.81 -11.88 23.83
N ALA A 314 -13.66 -10.70 24.43
CA ALA A 314 -12.87 -10.53 25.64
C ALA A 314 -13.45 -11.32 26.82
N GLU A 315 -14.77 -11.34 27.00
CA GLU A 315 -15.45 -12.15 28.03
C GLU A 315 -15.24 -13.64 27.81
N VAL A 316 -15.41 -14.13 26.58
CA VAL A 316 -15.17 -15.53 26.20
C VAL A 316 -13.74 -15.95 26.53
N LEU A 317 -12.74 -15.13 26.18
CA LEU A 317 -11.34 -15.42 26.45
C LEU A 317 -11.01 -15.39 27.94
N SER A 318 -11.57 -14.45 28.69
CA SER A 318 -11.44 -14.41 30.14
C SER A 318 -12.00 -15.67 30.79
N GLY A 319 -13.13 -16.19 30.29
CA GLY A 319 -13.76 -17.43 30.77
C GLY A 319 -12.91 -18.69 30.59
N ILE A 320 -11.93 -18.69 29.68
CA ILE A 320 -10.98 -19.78 29.45
C ILE A 320 -9.57 -19.44 29.95
N GLY A 321 -9.41 -18.37 30.73
CA GLY A 321 -8.18 -18.03 31.45
C GLY A 321 -7.16 -17.21 30.65
N TYR A 322 -7.55 -16.60 29.53
CA TYR A 322 -6.69 -15.67 28.79
C TYR A 322 -6.93 -14.22 29.24
N GLU A 323 -5.85 -13.53 29.54
CA GLU A 323 -5.89 -12.10 29.83
C GLU A 323 -6.09 -11.31 28.54
N SER A 324 -7.19 -10.56 28.46
CA SER A 324 -7.53 -9.76 27.28
C SER A 324 -8.07 -8.39 27.68
N ARG A 325 -7.86 -7.40 26.79
CA ARG A 325 -8.31 -6.02 26.99
C ARG A 325 -8.87 -5.45 25.70
N VAL A 326 -10.06 -4.87 25.76
CA VAL A 326 -10.62 -4.07 24.66
C VAL A 326 -9.82 -2.78 24.51
N VAL A 327 -9.42 -2.46 23.28
CA VAL A 327 -8.66 -1.27 22.92
C VAL A 327 -9.56 -0.36 22.09
N GLY A 328 -9.66 0.90 22.42
CA GLY A 328 -10.43 1.87 21.65
C GLY A 328 -11.20 2.82 22.48
#